data_d326d52247045a2d27f12b34a778b18f
#
_entry.id   d326d52247045a2d27f12b34a778b18f
#
_cell.length_a   1.000
_cell.length_b   1.000
_cell.length_c   1.000
_cell.angle_alpha   90.00
_cell.angle_beta   90.00
_cell.angle_gamma   90.00
#
_symmetry.space_group_name_H-M   'P 1'
#
loop_
_entity.id
_entity.type
_entity.pdbx_description
1 polymer ?
#
loop_
_entity_poly.entity_id
_entity_poly.type
_entity_poly.pdbx_seq_one_letter_code
_entity_poly.pdbx_strand_id
1 'polypeptide(L)'
;MARYTGPACKLCRREGKKLYLKGDRCVSGKCALERRTSAPGQHGADAKKMREYGMQLREKQTAKRYYGVLEAQFANYYKEADRREGMTGENLLILLERRLDNVVYRMGMAECRRDARQLVLHGHFTVNGKKVNIPSLI
;
A
#
# COMPACT_ATOMS: atom_id res chain seq x y z
N MET A 1 11.57 -6.59 -8.67
CA MET A 1 10.71 -5.37 -8.69
C MET A 1 11.01 -4.54 -7.44
N ALA A 2 11.28 -3.23 -7.60
CA ALA A 2 11.63 -2.34 -6.49
C ALA A 2 10.46 -2.16 -5.51
N ARG A 3 10.78 -1.99 -4.21
CA ARG A 3 9.82 -1.76 -3.12
C ARG A 3 10.38 -0.77 -2.11
N TYR A 4 9.51 -0.20 -1.28
CA TYR A 4 9.95 0.56 -0.12
C TYR A 4 10.48 -0.38 0.97
N THR A 5 11.74 -0.21 1.35
CA THR A 5 12.43 -1.03 2.38
C THR A 5 12.56 -0.35 3.73
N GLY A 6 12.23 0.92 3.81
CA GLY A 6 12.32 1.72 5.03
C GLY A 6 11.28 1.36 6.11
N PRO A 7 11.31 2.08 7.23
CA PRO A 7 10.42 1.82 8.38
C PRO A 7 8.95 2.06 8.06
N ALA A 8 8.14 1.00 8.03
CA ALA A 8 6.72 1.04 7.68
C ALA A 8 5.88 1.98 8.56
N CYS A 9 6.15 2.02 9.88
CA CYS A 9 5.40 2.86 10.81
C CYS A 9 5.56 4.37 10.55
N LYS A 10 6.66 4.80 9.91
CA LYS A 10 6.82 6.20 9.47
C LYS A 10 5.78 6.58 8.42
N LEU A 11 5.38 5.64 7.56
CA LEU A 11 4.37 5.87 6.53
C LEU A 11 3.00 6.12 7.16
N CYS A 12 2.55 5.26 8.08
CA CYS A 12 1.29 5.44 8.81
C CYS A 12 1.24 6.78 9.55
N ARG A 13 2.31 7.12 10.29
CA ARG A 13 2.41 8.39 11.01
C ARG A 13 2.38 9.61 10.09
N ARG A 14 3.00 9.51 8.92
CA ARG A 14 2.98 10.61 7.92
C ARG A 14 1.60 10.85 7.34
N GLU A 15 0.82 9.78 7.12
CA GLU A 15 -0.55 9.89 6.60
C GLU A 15 -1.60 10.10 7.69
N GLY A 16 -1.24 9.91 8.97
CA GLY A 16 -2.19 9.99 10.09
C GLY A 16 -3.24 8.88 10.10
N LYS A 17 -3.06 7.84 9.28
CA LYS A 17 -4.00 6.73 9.10
C LYS A 17 -3.31 5.38 9.29
N LYS A 18 -4.01 4.38 9.83
CA LYS A 18 -3.51 3.00 9.90
C LYS A 18 -3.53 2.37 8.50
N LEU A 19 -2.37 1.98 7.99
CA LEU A 19 -2.22 1.32 6.68
C LEU A 19 -2.03 -0.20 6.81
N TYR A 20 -2.04 -0.74 8.02
CA TYR A 20 -1.93 -2.17 8.33
C TYR A 20 -0.74 -2.87 7.65
N LEU A 21 0.44 -2.23 7.69
CA LEU A 21 1.64 -2.69 6.99
C LEU A 21 2.48 -3.73 7.77
N LYS A 22 2.09 -4.07 8.99
CA LYS A 22 2.84 -4.97 9.89
C LYS A 22 1.95 -6.04 10.56
N GLY A 23 0.84 -6.43 9.97
CA GLY A 23 -0.03 -7.47 10.51
C GLY A 23 -0.51 -7.19 11.94
N ASP A 24 -0.44 -8.17 12.82
CA ASP A 24 -0.93 -8.16 14.20
C ASP A 24 -0.47 -6.97 15.02
N ARG A 25 0.75 -6.49 14.79
CA ARG A 25 1.25 -5.32 15.49
C ARG A 25 0.43 -4.06 15.22
N CYS A 26 -0.25 -3.97 14.06
CA CYS A 26 -1.09 -2.82 13.72
C CYS A 26 -2.45 -2.84 14.43
N VAL A 27 -2.88 -4.01 14.88
CA VAL A 27 -4.15 -4.22 15.59
C VAL A 27 -3.94 -4.15 17.10
N SER A 28 -2.78 -4.62 17.58
CA SER A 28 -2.43 -4.58 19.00
C SER A 28 -2.10 -3.16 19.49
N GLY A 29 -2.20 -2.91 20.80
CA GLY A 29 -1.79 -1.64 21.45
C GLY A 29 -0.29 -1.27 21.29
N LYS A 30 0.48 -2.09 20.56
CA LYS A 30 1.89 -1.82 20.19
C LYS A 30 2.01 -0.97 18.91
N CYS A 31 0.90 -0.50 18.35
CA CYS A 31 0.90 0.32 17.13
C CYS A 31 1.63 1.66 17.37
N ALA A 32 2.57 1.98 16.49
CA ALA A 32 3.36 3.21 16.61
C ALA A 32 2.52 4.49 16.38
N LEU A 33 1.42 4.40 15.64
CA LEU A 33 0.51 5.52 15.41
C LEU A 33 -0.28 5.87 16.67
N GLU A 34 -0.67 4.89 17.48
CA GLU A 34 -1.35 5.12 18.75
C GLU A 34 -0.42 5.70 19.81
N ARG A 35 0.84 5.27 19.79
CA ARG A 35 1.86 5.75 20.76
C ARG A 35 2.40 7.14 20.41
N ARG A 36 2.48 7.48 19.11
CA ARG A 36 3.05 8.73 18.59
C ARG A 36 2.21 9.21 17.41
N THR A 37 1.27 10.08 17.65
CA THR A 37 0.35 10.62 16.64
C THR A 37 1.01 11.62 15.70
N SER A 38 2.11 12.28 16.12
CA SER A 38 2.82 13.26 15.30
C SER A 38 3.50 12.63 14.08
N ALA A 39 3.53 13.38 12.98
CA ALA A 39 4.25 12.98 11.78
C ALA A 39 5.76 12.77 12.08
N PRO A 40 6.47 11.93 11.31
CA PRO A 40 7.90 11.74 11.50
C PRO A 40 8.70 12.97 11.07
N GLY A 41 9.80 13.27 11.77
CA GLY A 41 10.69 14.39 11.50
C GLY A 41 10.68 15.43 12.62
N GLN A 42 11.62 16.40 12.55
CA GLN A 42 11.79 17.44 13.57
C GLN A 42 10.54 18.31 13.71
N HIS A 43 9.90 18.67 12.60
CA HIS A 43 8.69 19.50 12.53
C HIS A 43 7.39 18.68 12.46
N GLY A 44 7.43 17.43 12.89
CA GLY A 44 6.27 16.53 12.80
C GLY A 44 5.10 16.93 13.70
N ALA A 45 5.34 17.70 14.76
CA ALA A 45 4.34 18.20 15.69
C ALA A 45 3.73 19.55 15.26
N ASP A 46 4.34 20.24 14.28
CA ASP A 46 3.88 21.55 13.84
C ASP A 46 2.54 21.43 13.13
N ALA A 47 1.51 22.09 13.67
CA ALA A 47 0.19 22.15 13.07
C ALA A 47 0.18 23.13 11.88
N LYS A 48 0.48 22.64 10.68
CA LYS A 48 0.34 23.41 9.45
C LYS A 48 -1.02 23.16 8.81
N LYS A 49 -1.76 24.23 8.50
CA LYS A 49 -2.99 24.15 7.71
C LYS A 49 -2.65 23.54 6.35
N MET A 50 -3.21 22.37 6.05
CA MET A 50 -3.05 21.73 4.74
C MET A 50 -3.89 22.48 3.70
N ARG A 51 -3.25 22.86 2.59
CA ARG A 51 -3.93 23.39 1.41
C ARG A 51 -4.50 22.26 0.58
N GLU A 52 -5.41 22.56 -0.35
CA GLU A 52 -6.09 21.59 -1.19
C GLU A 52 -5.12 20.61 -1.90
N TYR A 53 -4.09 21.12 -2.56
CA TYR A 53 -3.04 20.28 -3.17
C TYR A 53 -2.42 19.31 -2.16
N GLY A 54 -2.15 19.78 -0.94
CA GLY A 54 -1.59 18.93 0.11
C GLY A 54 -2.52 17.79 0.51
N MET A 55 -3.83 18.04 0.57
CA MET A 55 -4.84 17.03 0.88
C MET A 55 -4.89 15.96 -0.24
N GLN A 56 -5.00 16.39 -1.49
CA GLN A 56 -5.01 15.49 -2.65
C GLN A 56 -3.74 14.64 -2.72
N LEU A 57 -2.58 15.26 -2.48
CA LEU A 57 -1.30 14.54 -2.42
C LEU A 57 -1.29 13.47 -1.31
N ARG A 58 -1.84 13.77 -0.13
CA ARG A 58 -1.90 12.80 0.98
C ARG A 58 -2.81 11.62 0.65
N GLU A 59 -3.95 11.84 0.03
CA GLU A 59 -4.84 10.74 -0.37
C GLU A 59 -4.17 9.85 -1.44
N LYS A 60 -3.53 10.43 -2.45
CA LYS A 60 -2.74 9.66 -3.42
C LYS A 60 -1.64 8.84 -2.74
N GLN A 61 -0.88 9.45 -1.82
CA GLN A 61 0.17 8.77 -1.09
C GLN A 61 -0.36 7.67 -0.16
N THR A 62 -1.52 7.88 0.44
CA THR A 62 -2.21 6.88 1.26
C THR A 62 -2.54 5.64 0.43
N ALA A 63 -3.20 5.80 -0.70
CA ALA A 63 -3.52 4.69 -1.61
C ALA A 63 -2.25 3.94 -2.07
N LYS A 64 -1.26 4.67 -2.56
CA LYS A 64 0.01 4.10 -3.02
C LYS A 64 0.71 3.28 -1.92
N ARG A 65 0.78 3.82 -0.71
CA ARG A 65 1.44 3.17 0.44
C ARG A 65 0.67 1.98 0.98
N TYR A 66 -0.65 2.05 0.94
CA TYR A 66 -1.54 0.97 1.36
C TYR A 66 -1.31 -0.31 0.53
N TYR A 67 -1.17 -0.17 -0.80
CA TYR A 67 -0.85 -1.28 -1.70
C TYR A 67 0.66 -1.56 -1.84
N GLY A 68 1.52 -0.74 -1.24
CA GLY A 68 2.97 -0.93 -1.28
C GLY A 68 3.59 -0.73 -2.67
N VAL A 69 2.97 0.08 -3.52
CA VAL A 69 3.39 0.38 -4.89
C VAL A 69 4.29 1.62 -4.92
N LEU A 70 5.32 1.64 -5.79
CA LEU A 70 6.15 2.82 -6.03
C LEU A 70 5.51 3.78 -7.03
N GLU A 71 5.98 5.03 -7.05
CA GLU A 71 5.37 6.12 -7.83
C GLU A 71 5.26 5.80 -9.32
N ALA A 72 6.34 5.35 -9.94
CA ALA A 72 6.35 5.04 -11.37
C ALA A 72 5.31 3.96 -11.74
N GLN A 73 5.23 2.91 -10.95
CA GLN A 73 4.25 1.84 -11.18
C GLN A 73 2.81 2.30 -10.91
N PHE A 74 2.61 3.13 -9.88
CA PHE A 74 1.30 3.70 -9.59
C PHE A 74 0.83 4.61 -10.72
N ALA A 75 1.72 5.43 -11.30
CA ALA A 75 1.43 6.25 -12.47
C ALA A 75 1.05 5.40 -13.70
N ASN A 76 1.71 4.25 -13.89
CA ASN A 76 1.36 3.33 -14.99
C ASN A 76 -0.04 2.72 -14.77
N TYR A 77 -0.40 2.33 -13.55
CA TYR A 77 -1.77 1.87 -13.25
C TYR A 77 -2.81 2.96 -13.47
N TYR A 78 -2.49 4.21 -13.13
CA TYR A 78 -3.38 5.34 -13.40
C TYR A 78 -3.61 5.54 -14.91
N LYS A 79 -2.55 5.54 -15.71
CA LYS A 79 -2.65 5.63 -17.17
C LYS A 79 -3.47 4.49 -17.78
N GLU A 80 -3.32 3.29 -17.26
CA GLU A 80 -4.10 2.14 -17.71
C GLU A 80 -5.56 2.25 -17.29
N ALA A 81 -5.84 2.72 -16.08
CA ALA A 81 -7.19 2.96 -15.59
C ALA A 81 -7.93 4.04 -16.39
N ASP A 82 -7.20 5.07 -16.79
CA ASP A 82 -7.74 6.19 -17.59
C ASP A 82 -8.12 5.79 -19.03
N ARG A 83 -7.45 4.76 -19.59
CA ARG A 83 -7.76 4.20 -20.89
C ARG A 83 -9.01 3.32 -20.90
N ARG A 84 -9.45 2.83 -19.73
CA ARG A 84 -10.60 1.94 -19.61
C ARG A 84 -11.90 2.73 -19.54
N GLU A 85 -12.94 2.18 -20.09
CA GLU A 85 -14.29 2.73 -19.95
C GLU A 85 -14.73 2.74 -18.48
N GLY A 86 -15.49 3.75 -18.07
CA GLY A 86 -16.01 3.93 -16.74
C GLY A 86 -15.23 4.95 -15.90
N MET A 87 -15.41 4.92 -14.60
CA MET A 87 -14.75 5.87 -13.68
C MET A 87 -13.28 5.49 -13.45
N THR A 88 -12.37 6.38 -13.81
CA THR A 88 -10.91 6.17 -13.69
C THR A 88 -10.50 5.76 -12.27
N GLY A 89 -11.13 6.35 -11.23
CA GLY A 89 -10.83 6.02 -9.84
C GLY A 89 -11.20 4.57 -9.47
N GLU A 90 -12.36 4.10 -9.89
CA GLU A 90 -12.80 2.72 -9.68
C GLU A 90 -11.90 1.74 -10.45
N ASN A 91 -11.62 2.03 -11.71
CA ASN A 91 -10.73 1.23 -12.55
C ASN A 91 -9.34 1.09 -11.92
N LEU A 92 -8.82 2.18 -11.35
CA LEU A 92 -7.53 2.18 -10.64
C LEU A 92 -7.57 1.25 -9.41
N LEU A 93 -8.62 1.34 -8.61
CA LEU A 93 -8.77 0.47 -7.43
C LEU A 93 -8.92 -1.00 -7.84
N ILE A 94 -9.68 -1.30 -8.89
CA ILE A 94 -9.80 -2.65 -9.43
C ILE A 94 -8.43 -3.20 -9.86
N LEU A 95 -7.62 -2.41 -10.57
CA LEU A 95 -6.27 -2.82 -10.98
C LEU A 95 -5.36 -3.10 -9.77
N LEU A 96 -5.43 -2.27 -8.74
CA LEU A 96 -4.64 -2.45 -7.53
C LEU A 96 -5.11 -3.67 -6.70
N GLU A 97 -6.41 -3.92 -6.61
CA GLU A 97 -6.98 -5.07 -5.91
C GLU A 97 -6.70 -6.41 -6.63
N ARG A 98 -6.63 -6.42 -7.96
CA ARG A 98 -6.35 -7.62 -8.76
C ARG A 98 -4.90 -8.09 -8.69
N ARG A 99 -3.98 -7.33 -8.14
CA ARG A 99 -2.58 -7.74 -7.97
C ARG A 99 -2.47 -9.00 -7.13
N LEU A 100 -1.63 -9.95 -7.55
CA LEU A 100 -1.48 -11.23 -6.87
C LEU A 100 -1.05 -11.09 -5.40
N ASP A 101 -0.15 -10.14 -5.08
CA ASP A 101 0.25 -9.87 -3.70
C ASP A 101 -0.92 -9.41 -2.82
N ASN A 102 -1.83 -8.63 -3.39
CA ASN A 102 -3.02 -8.18 -2.68
C ASN A 102 -4.09 -9.29 -2.59
N VAL A 103 -4.29 -10.08 -3.65
CA VAL A 103 -5.21 -11.21 -3.65
C VAL A 103 -4.82 -12.22 -2.56
N VAL A 104 -3.55 -12.60 -2.47
CA VAL A 104 -3.03 -13.50 -1.42
C VAL A 104 -3.32 -12.95 -0.02
N TYR A 105 -3.12 -11.65 0.19
CA TYR A 105 -3.47 -10.99 1.45
C TYR A 105 -4.98 -11.04 1.73
N ARG A 106 -5.82 -10.75 0.72
CA ARG A 106 -7.30 -10.77 0.86
C ARG A 106 -7.85 -12.18 1.14
N MET A 107 -7.18 -13.20 0.63
CA MET A 107 -7.50 -14.61 0.92
C MET A 107 -7.11 -15.03 2.35
N GLY A 108 -6.48 -14.15 3.13
CA GLY A 108 -6.07 -14.45 4.51
C GLY A 108 -4.83 -15.34 4.63
N MET A 109 -4.09 -15.57 3.54
CA MET A 109 -2.88 -16.41 3.55
C MET A 109 -1.65 -15.68 4.11
N ALA A 110 -1.76 -14.41 4.42
CA ALA A 110 -0.69 -13.60 4.98
C ALA A 110 -1.24 -12.52 5.91
N GLU A 111 -0.50 -12.18 6.95
CA GLU A 111 -0.90 -11.17 7.95
C GLU A 111 -0.93 -9.74 7.39
N CYS A 112 -0.11 -9.46 6.40
CA CYS A 112 -0.08 -8.15 5.74
C CYS A 112 0.37 -8.27 4.28
N ARG A 113 0.11 -7.22 3.49
CA ARG A 113 0.50 -7.17 2.06
C ARG A 113 2.01 -7.31 1.82
N ARG A 114 2.85 -6.91 2.77
CA ARG A 114 4.32 -7.07 2.66
C ARG A 114 4.73 -8.51 2.81
N ASP A 115 4.08 -9.23 3.68
CA ASP A 115 4.27 -10.66 3.88
C ASP A 115 3.74 -11.45 2.70
N ALA A 116 2.51 -11.20 2.26
CA ALA A 116 1.95 -11.76 1.03
C ALA A 116 2.88 -11.61 -0.18
N ARG A 117 3.44 -10.41 -0.35
CA ARG A 117 4.41 -10.15 -1.41
C ARG A 117 5.66 -11.00 -1.28
N GLN A 118 6.17 -11.21 -0.07
CA GLN A 118 7.34 -12.06 0.17
C GLN A 118 7.03 -13.51 -0.16
N LEU A 119 5.89 -14.04 0.27
CA LEU A 119 5.46 -15.40 -0.04
C LEU A 119 5.35 -15.63 -1.55
N VAL A 120 4.76 -14.68 -2.28
CA VAL A 120 4.69 -14.76 -3.75
C VAL A 120 6.08 -14.76 -4.38
N LEU A 121 6.99 -13.85 -3.95
CA LEU A 121 8.36 -13.77 -4.48
C LEU A 121 9.14 -15.06 -4.25
N HIS A 122 8.89 -15.77 -3.15
CA HIS A 122 9.51 -17.04 -2.84
C HIS A 122 8.87 -18.22 -3.62
N GLY A 123 7.81 -17.94 -4.41
CA GLY A 123 7.18 -18.91 -5.29
C GLY A 123 6.36 -19.99 -4.56
N HIS A 124 5.70 -19.62 -3.45
CA HIS A 124 4.83 -20.53 -2.69
C HIS A 124 3.45 -20.70 -3.33
N PHE A 125 3.15 -19.96 -4.41
CA PHE A 125 1.84 -19.99 -5.06
C PHE A 125 1.91 -20.48 -6.49
N THR A 126 0.86 -21.15 -6.90
CA THR A 126 0.58 -21.51 -8.29
C THR A 126 -0.69 -20.82 -8.76
N VAL A 127 -0.70 -20.37 -10.00
CA VAL A 127 -1.89 -19.84 -10.67
C VAL A 127 -2.14 -20.71 -11.89
N ASN A 128 -3.32 -21.32 -11.98
CA ASN A 128 -3.70 -22.26 -13.04
C ASN A 128 -2.66 -23.39 -13.23
N GLY A 129 -2.16 -23.94 -12.12
CA GLY A 129 -1.16 -25.04 -12.11
C GLY A 129 0.28 -24.59 -12.41
N LYS A 130 0.53 -23.32 -12.73
CA LYS A 130 1.88 -22.79 -13.00
C LYS A 130 2.41 -22.02 -11.81
N LYS A 131 3.65 -22.31 -11.41
CA LYS A 131 4.35 -21.60 -10.32
C LYS A 131 4.58 -20.13 -10.71
N VAL A 132 4.22 -19.20 -9.82
CA VAL A 132 4.32 -17.75 -10.05
C VAL A 132 5.14 -17.11 -8.94
N ASN A 133 6.06 -16.22 -9.33
CA ASN A 133 6.91 -15.43 -8.44
C ASN A 133 6.82 -13.92 -8.69
N ILE A 134 5.80 -13.47 -9.42
CA ILE A 134 5.60 -12.07 -9.81
C ILE A 134 4.45 -11.47 -8.97
N PRO A 135 4.73 -10.67 -7.92
CA PRO A 135 3.69 -10.11 -7.05
C PRO A 135 2.72 -9.16 -7.74
N SER A 136 3.13 -8.56 -8.86
CA SER A 136 2.32 -7.62 -9.64
C SER A 136 1.52 -8.27 -10.76
N LEU A 137 1.46 -9.60 -10.82
CA LEU A 137 0.58 -10.30 -11.75
C LEU A 137 -0.87 -9.87 -11.50
N ILE A 138 -1.62 -9.61 -12.58
CA ILE A 138 -3.02 -9.15 -12.59
C ILE A 138 -3.87 -10.17 -13.35
#